data_2fd7943d42d2f5fd220b0b1526da5483
#
_entry.id   2fd7943d42d2f5fd220b0b1526da5483
#
_cell.length_a   1.000
_cell.length_b   1.000
_cell.length_c   1.000
_cell.angle_alpha   90.00
_cell.angle_beta   90.00
_cell.angle_gamma   90.00
#
_symmetry.space_group_name_H-M   'P 1'
#
loop_
_entity.id
_entity.type
_entity.pdbx_description
1 polymer ?
#
loop_
_entity_poly.entity_id
_entity_poly.type
_entity_poly.pdbx_seq_one_letter_code
_entity_poly.pdbx_strand_id
1 'polypeptide(L)'
;MFDNKLMSGKKGLVMGVANDRSISWAIAKKAYEYGAELAFTYQGDALGKRVIPLGESVGSNIILPCEVSEASSIKNVFERINSEWGKLDFVIHGIAFSDKEELKGQYIDTTRSNFTNTMEISVYSFTEISKFAVPLM
;
A
#
# COMPACT_ATOMS: atom_id res chain seq x y z
N MET A 1 -7.04 30.25 -7.96
CA MET A 1 -6.44 29.04 -7.33
C MET A 1 -7.43 28.53 -6.29
N PHE A 2 -7.96 27.37 -6.48
CA PHE A 2 -8.86 26.79 -5.50
C PHE A 2 -8.01 26.31 -4.31
N ASP A 3 -8.31 26.85 -3.11
CA ASP A 3 -7.74 26.34 -1.86
C ASP A 3 -8.37 24.95 -1.60
N ASN A 4 -7.73 23.93 -2.15
CA ASN A 4 -8.33 22.63 -2.29
C ASN A 4 -7.96 21.76 -1.08
N LYS A 5 -8.74 21.94 -0.01
CA LYS A 5 -8.53 21.22 1.27
C LYS A 5 -9.52 20.09 1.49
N LEU A 6 -10.03 19.47 0.42
CA LEU A 6 -11.02 18.40 0.50
C LEU A 6 -10.57 17.26 1.42
N MET A 7 -9.27 16.95 1.44
CA MET A 7 -8.66 15.86 2.24
C MET A 7 -7.92 16.39 3.48
N SER A 8 -8.10 17.66 3.84
CA SER A 8 -7.44 18.24 5.00
C SER A 8 -7.77 17.49 6.28
N GLY A 9 -6.74 17.13 7.04
CA GLY A 9 -6.87 16.33 8.28
C GLY A 9 -7.12 14.86 8.07
N LYS A 10 -7.21 14.38 6.82
CA LYS A 10 -7.34 12.96 6.50
C LYS A 10 -5.98 12.29 6.50
N LYS A 11 -5.92 11.07 7.03
CA LYS A 11 -4.72 10.26 7.16
C LYS A 11 -4.91 8.95 6.40
N GLY A 12 -4.04 8.68 5.44
CA GLY A 12 -4.16 7.54 4.55
C GLY A 12 -2.91 6.69 4.47
N LEU A 13 -3.11 5.37 4.47
CA LEU A 13 -2.07 4.39 4.16
C LEU A 13 -2.12 4.05 2.68
N VAL A 14 -0.99 4.20 1.99
CA VAL A 14 -0.85 3.88 0.56
C VAL A 14 0.09 2.70 0.39
N MET A 15 -0.44 1.62 -0.16
CA MET A 15 0.28 0.38 -0.42
C MET A 15 0.33 0.10 -1.92
N GLY A 16 1.44 -0.47 -2.38
CA GLY A 16 1.58 -0.87 -3.78
C GLY A 16 2.21 0.16 -4.71
N VAL A 17 2.88 1.17 -4.16
CA VAL A 17 3.74 2.04 -4.96
C VAL A 17 5.02 1.28 -5.32
N ALA A 18 5.32 1.19 -6.59
CA ALA A 18 6.56 0.60 -7.11
C ALA A 18 7.51 1.66 -7.71
N ASN A 19 6.92 2.69 -8.29
CA ASN A 19 7.63 3.82 -8.92
C ASN A 19 6.64 5.00 -9.12
N ASP A 20 7.12 6.05 -9.77
CA ASP A 20 6.35 7.26 -10.06
C ASP A 20 5.22 7.08 -11.11
N ARG A 21 5.13 5.91 -11.74
CA ARG A 21 4.07 5.54 -12.69
C ARG A 21 2.99 4.64 -12.09
N SER A 22 3.16 4.23 -10.84
CA SER A 22 2.17 3.39 -10.16
C SER A 22 0.83 4.11 -10.00
N ILE A 23 -0.27 3.38 -10.16
CA ILE A 23 -1.62 3.90 -9.90
C ILE A 23 -1.72 4.40 -8.47
N SER A 24 -1.21 3.62 -7.50
CA SER A 24 -1.17 4.03 -6.08
C SER A 24 -0.41 5.34 -5.87
N TRP A 25 0.66 5.59 -6.63
CA TRP A 25 1.39 6.85 -6.56
C TRP A 25 0.56 8.03 -7.09
N ALA A 26 -0.12 7.84 -8.21
CA ALA A 26 -1.00 8.88 -8.76
C ALA A 26 -2.12 9.26 -7.78
N ILE A 27 -2.71 8.27 -7.12
CA ILE A 27 -3.72 8.48 -6.07
C ILE A 27 -3.10 9.23 -4.88
N ALA A 28 -1.93 8.78 -4.41
CA ALA A 28 -1.23 9.41 -3.28
C ALA A 28 -0.91 10.88 -3.55
N LYS A 29 -0.34 11.19 -4.71
CA LYS A 29 -0.08 12.59 -5.10
C LYS A 29 -1.34 13.44 -5.06
N LYS A 30 -2.42 12.89 -5.61
CA LYS A 30 -3.70 13.63 -5.64
C LYS A 30 -4.26 13.83 -4.25
N ALA A 31 -4.24 12.82 -3.40
CA ALA A 31 -4.68 12.96 -2.00
C ALA A 31 -3.84 14.00 -1.25
N TYR A 32 -2.52 14.00 -1.43
CA TYR A 32 -1.62 14.99 -0.85
C TYR A 32 -1.92 16.42 -1.33
N GLU A 33 -2.12 16.60 -2.65
CA GLU A 33 -2.50 17.91 -3.22
C GLU A 33 -3.79 18.47 -2.60
N TYR A 34 -4.69 17.60 -2.16
CA TYR A 34 -5.93 17.93 -1.48
C TYR A 34 -5.82 18.01 0.06
N GLY A 35 -4.61 17.88 0.59
CA GLY A 35 -4.33 18.12 2.00
C GLY A 35 -4.25 16.87 2.91
N ALA A 36 -4.23 15.66 2.35
CA ALA A 36 -4.06 14.44 3.15
C ALA A 36 -2.63 14.28 3.66
N GLU A 37 -2.49 13.70 4.85
CA GLU A 37 -1.25 13.11 5.34
C GLU A 37 -1.17 11.64 4.92
N LEU A 38 -0.01 11.19 4.48
CA LEU A 38 0.15 9.86 3.90
C LEU A 38 1.23 9.05 4.60
N ALA A 39 0.97 7.76 4.75
CA ALA A 39 1.95 6.73 5.07
C ALA A 39 2.10 5.80 3.86
N PHE A 40 3.29 5.22 3.71
CA PHE A 40 3.60 4.32 2.61
C PHE A 40 4.18 3.02 3.11
N THR A 41 3.92 1.94 2.36
CA THR A 41 4.62 0.69 2.52
C THR A 41 5.29 0.26 1.21
N TYR A 42 6.31 -0.56 1.34
CA TYR A 42 7.02 -1.15 0.20
C TYR A 42 7.44 -2.58 0.53
N GLN A 43 7.58 -3.41 -0.48
CA GLN A 43 8.04 -4.78 -0.34
C GLN A 43 9.49 -4.90 -0.83
N GLY A 44 10.39 -5.21 0.10
CA GLY A 44 11.81 -5.43 -0.18
C GLY A 44 12.61 -4.15 -0.47
N ASP A 45 13.93 -4.27 -0.35
CA ASP A 45 14.86 -3.13 -0.43
C ASP A 45 14.88 -2.47 -1.81
N ALA A 46 14.72 -3.26 -2.88
CA ALA A 46 14.74 -2.73 -4.24
C ALA A 46 13.60 -1.74 -4.50
N LEU A 47 12.40 -2.04 -4.00
CA LEU A 47 11.27 -1.11 -4.06
C LEU A 47 11.44 0.03 -3.06
N GLY A 48 11.99 -0.24 -1.87
CA GLY A 48 12.27 0.77 -0.86
C GLY A 48 13.10 1.93 -1.39
N LYS A 49 14.12 1.65 -2.17
CA LYS A 49 14.97 2.69 -2.80
C LYS A 49 14.19 3.66 -3.71
N ARG A 50 13.05 3.22 -4.24
CA ARG A 50 12.18 4.05 -5.10
C ARG A 50 11.05 4.70 -4.31
N VAL A 51 10.47 3.96 -3.36
CA VAL A 51 9.28 4.41 -2.61
C VAL A 51 9.66 5.45 -1.55
N ILE A 52 10.78 5.29 -0.87
CA ILE A 52 11.20 6.21 0.19
C ILE A 52 11.32 7.66 -0.34
N PRO A 53 12.07 7.94 -1.43
CA PRO A 53 12.15 9.31 -1.94
C PRO A 53 10.79 9.87 -2.39
N LEU A 54 9.93 9.02 -2.96
CA LEU A 54 8.57 9.43 -3.36
C LEU A 54 7.73 9.82 -2.15
N GLY A 55 7.72 8.99 -1.11
CA GLY A 55 6.99 9.28 0.12
C GLY A 55 7.49 10.55 0.81
N GLU A 56 8.81 10.74 0.88
CA GLU A 56 9.42 11.95 1.43
C GLU A 56 9.03 13.20 0.63
N SER A 57 8.89 13.10 -0.68
CA SER A 57 8.50 14.22 -1.54
C SER A 57 7.09 14.75 -1.27
N VAL A 58 6.24 13.96 -0.63
CA VAL A 58 4.91 14.36 -0.16
C VAL A 58 4.84 14.48 1.37
N GLY A 59 5.98 14.68 2.01
CA GLY A 59 6.09 14.95 3.45
C GLY A 59 5.76 13.78 4.36
N SER A 60 5.78 12.54 3.86
CA SER A 60 5.51 11.37 4.69
C SER A 60 6.65 11.07 5.66
N ASN A 61 6.31 10.85 6.91
CA ASN A 61 7.22 10.39 7.97
C ASN A 61 7.04 8.90 8.32
N ILE A 62 6.09 8.23 7.67
CA ILE A 62 5.79 6.81 7.88
C ILE A 62 5.96 6.10 6.54
N ILE A 63 7.13 5.51 6.31
CA ILE A 63 7.47 4.77 5.10
C ILE A 63 8.14 3.49 5.54
N LEU A 64 7.44 2.37 5.48
CA LEU A 64 7.82 1.13 6.15
C LEU A 64 7.85 -0.06 5.19
N PRO A 65 8.76 -1.01 5.40
CA PRO A 65 8.68 -2.29 4.71
C PRO A 65 7.43 -3.05 5.16
N CYS A 66 6.79 -3.74 4.24
CA CYS A 66 5.66 -4.60 4.53
C CYS A 66 5.63 -5.78 3.55
N GLU A 67 5.68 -6.99 4.11
CA GLU A 67 5.45 -8.23 3.38
C GLU A 67 4.04 -8.72 3.71
N VAL A 68 3.14 -8.61 2.73
CA VAL A 68 1.71 -8.89 2.95
C VAL A 68 1.38 -10.38 3.11
N SER A 69 2.33 -11.26 2.80
CA SER A 69 2.22 -12.70 3.13
C SER A 69 2.53 -13.02 4.59
N GLU A 70 2.98 -12.02 5.36
CA GLU A 70 3.35 -12.17 6.77
C GLU A 70 2.49 -11.27 7.67
N ALA A 71 1.61 -11.85 8.45
CA ALA A 71 0.72 -11.11 9.35
C ALA A 71 1.48 -10.22 10.34
N SER A 72 2.64 -10.64 10.82
CA SER A 72 3.50 -9.83 11.71
C SER A 72 4.01 -8.56 11.04
N SER A 73 4.32 -8.63 9.75
CA SER A 73 4.75 -7.47 8.97
C SER A 73 3.62 -6.44 8.82
N ILE A 74 2.42 -6.90 8.53
CA ILE A 74 1.22 -6.05 8.48
C ILE A 74 0.95 -5.42 9.85
N LYS A 75 0.99 -6.22 10.91
CA LYS A 75 0.77 -5.76 12.28
C LYS A 75 1.71 -4.61 12.64
N ASN A 76 3.00 -4.75 12.34
CA ASN A 76 4.00 -3.71 12.63
C ASN A 76 3.67 -2.37 11.96
N VAL A 77 3.16 -2.39 10.74
CA VAL A 77 2.73 -1.17 10.04
C VAL A 77 1.61 -0.48 10.79
N PHE A 78 0.58 -1.23 11.20
CA PHE A 78 -0.57 -0.64 11.91
C PHE A 78 -0.24 -0.22 13.33
N GLU A 79 0.66 -0.89 14.02
CA GLU A 79 1.19 -0.44 15.32
C GLU A 79 1.89 0.91 15.19
N ARG A 80 2.68 1.11 14.14
CA ARG A 80 3.33 2.39 13.88
C ARG A 80 2.31 3.49 13.55
N ILE A 81 1.32 3.20 12.70
CA ILE A 81 0.24 4.15 12.39
C ILE A 81 -0.53 4.53 13.65
N ASN A 82 -0.86 3.56 14.49
CA ASN A 82 -1.54 3.83 15.75
C ASN A 82 -0.70 4.71 16.68
N SER A 83 0.58 4.41 16.81
CA SER A 83 1.50 5.19 17.65
C SER A 83 1.68 6.63 17.19
N GLU A 84 1.79 6.85 15.89
CA GLU A 84 2.07 8.17 15.31
C GLU A 84 0.81 9.01 15.10
N TRP A 85 -0.28 8.37 14.66
CA TRP A 85 -1.51 9.04 14.26
C TRP A 85 -2.70 8.76 15.16
N GLY A 86 -2.79 7.57 15.72
CA GLY A 86 -3.93 7.12 16.52
C GLY A 86 -5.23 6.96 15.75
N LYS A 87 -5.21 7.22 14.45
CA LYS A 87 -6.36 7.09 13.54
C LYS A 87 -5.92 6.81 12.11
N LEU A 88 -6.87 6.33 11.31
CA LEU A 88 -6.70 6.14 9.87
C LEU A 88 -8.01 6.45 9.17
N ASP A 89 -8.00 7.24 8.11
CA ASP A 89 -9.21 7.61 7.39
C ASP A 89 -9.41 6.78 6.13
N PHE A 90 -8.33 6.33 5.47
CA PHE A 90 -8.42 5.50 4.28
C PHE A 90 -7.18 4.64 4.04
N VAL A 91 -7.36 3.57 3.28
CA VAL A 91 -6.29 2.70 2.79
C VAL A 91 -6.41 2.58 1.28
N ILE A 92 -5.28 2.73 0.59
CA ILE A 92 -5.14 2.40 -0.82
C ILE A 92 -4.38 1.09 -0.92
N HIS A 93 -5.06 0.05 -1.34
CA HIS A 93 -4.50 -1.27 -1.57
C HIS A 93 -4.25 -1.48 -3.07
N GLY A 94 -3.04 -1.15 -3.50
CA GLY A 94 -2.61 -1.33 -4.89
C GLY A 94 -1.64 -2.49 -5.06
N ILE A 95 -1.87 -3.58 -4.36
CA ILE A 95 -0.98 -4.74 -4.31
C ILE A 95 -1.53 -5.87 -5.15
N ALA A 96 -0.69 -6.38 -6.05
CA ALA A 96 -0.95 -7.60 -6.81
C ALA A 96 0.36 -8.28 -7.17
N PHE A 97 0.34 -9.59 -7.25
CA PHE A 97 1.47 -10.39 -7.70
C PHE A 97 0.98 -11.65 -8.41
N SER A 98 1.68 -12.03 -9.46
CA SER A 98 1.64 -13.36 -10.05
C SER A 98 3.01 -13.68 -10.64
N ASP A 99 3.37 -14.96 -10.68
CA ASP A 99 4.64 -15.37 -11.28
C ASP A 99 4.67 -14.99 -12.76
N LYS A 100 5.70 -14.25 -13.16
CA LYS A 100 5.88 -13.75 -14.50
C LYS A 100 5.87 -14.86 -15.56
N GLU A 101 6.44 -16.01 -15.24
CA GLU A 101 6.48 -17.14 -16.17
C GLU A 101 5.09 -17.77 -16.37
N GLU A 102 4.26 -17.72 -15.35
CA GLU A 102 2.87 -18.19 -15.38
C GLU A 102 1.91 -17.24 -16.13
N LEU A 103 2.35 -16.01 -16.42
CA LEU A 103 1.58 -15.05 -17.24
C LEU A 103 1.75 -15.29 -18.73
N LYS A 104 2.57 -16.27 -19.12
CA LYS A 104 2.76 -16.69 -20.50
C LYS A 104 1.87 -17.88 -20.82
N GLY A 105 1.45 -17.99 -22.10
CA GLY A 105 0.63 -19.11 -22.55
C GLY A 105 -0.85 -18.95 -22.23
N GLN A 106 -1.52 -20.08 -21.99
CA GLN A 106 -2.96 -20.10 -21.74
C GLN A 106 -3.26 -20.07 -20.23
N TYR A 107 -4.30 -19.36 -19.86
CA TYR A 107 -4.73 -19.27 -18.46
C TYR A 107 -5.00 -20.64 -17.82
N ILE A 108 -5.53 -21.59 -18.59
CA ILE A 108 -5.84 -22.94 -18.10
C ILE A 108 -4.60 -23.73 -17.66
N ASP A 109 -3.41 -23.30 -18.07
CA ASP A 109 -2.13 -23.94 -17.68
C ASP A 109 -1.60 -23.40 -16.35
N THR A 110 -2.27 -22.46 -15.72
CA THR A 110 -1.90 -21.91 -14.41
C THR A 110 -1.80 -23.01 -13.37
N THR A 111 -0.67 -23.07 -12.66
CA THR A 111 -0.46 -24.03 -11.60
C THR A 111 -1.29 -23.70 -10.36
N ARG A 112 -1.63 -24.72 -9.57
CA ARG A 112 -2.32 -24.54 -8.30
C ARG A 112 -1.50 -23.66 -7.35
N SER A 113 -0.20 -23.86 -7.27
CA SER A 113 0.67 -23.12 -6.35
C SER A 113 0.74 -21.63 -6.72
N ASN A 114 0.87 -21.29 -8.00
CA ASN A 114 0.86 -19.90 -8.42
C ASN A 114 -0.51 -19.25 -8.25
N PHE A 115 -1.60 -19.97 -8.57
CA PHE A 115 -2.95 -19.46 -8.36
C PHE A 115 -3.18 -19.12 -6.88
N THR A 116 -2.83 -20.03 -5.98
CA THR A 116 -2.98 -19.83 -4.54
C THR A 116 -2.14 -18.65 -4.05
N ASN A 117 -0.88 -18.56 -4.45
CA ASN A 117 0.01 -17.46 -4.07
C ASN A 117 -0.47 -16.11 -4.64
N THR A 118 -0.93 -16.12 -5.88
CA THR A 118 -1.50 -14.92 -6.51
C THR A 118 -2.72 -14.41 -5.75
N MET A 119 -3.63 -15.30 -5.37
CA MET A 119 -4.83 -14.95 -4.61
C MET A 119 -4.49 -14.49 -3.18
N GLU A 120 -3.51 -15.12 -2.54
CA GLU A 120 -3.06 -14.72 -1.21
C GLU A 120 -2.54 -13.29 -1.21
N ILE A 121 -1.61 -12.98 -2.10
CA ILE A 121 -0.97 -11.66 -2.15
C ILE A 121 -1.91 -10.59 -2.72
N SER A 122 -2.68 -10.92 -3.74
CA SER A 122 -3.48 -9.93 -4.48
C SER A 122 -4.87 -9.71 -3.90
N VAL A 123 -5.45 -10.71 -3.24
CA VAL A 123 -6.84 -10.68 -2.77
C VAL A 123 -6.93 -10.80 -1.25
N TYR A 124 -6.41 -11.87 -0.67
CA TYR A 124 -6.53 -12.08 0.78
C TYR A 124 -5.85 -10.97 1.58
N SER A 125 -4.72 -10.45 1.11
CA SER A 125 -4.03 -9.34 1.77
C SER A 125 -4.93 -8.13 2.00
N PHE A 126 -5.84 -7.84 1.08
CA PHE A 126 -6.83 -6.78 1.27
C PHE A 126 -7.73 -7.03 2.49
N THR A 127 -8.20 -8.26 2.64
CA THR A 127 -9.04 -8.66 3.78
C THR A 127 -8.26 -8.54 5.10
N GLU A 128 -7.04 -9.03 5.14
CA GLU A 128 -6.21 -9.00 6.34
C GLU A 128 -5.81 -7.57 6.72
N ILE A 129 -5.40 -6.75 5.75
CA ILE A 129 -5.12 -5.33 5.96
C ILE A 129 -6.35 -4.60 6.48
N SER A 130 -7.53 -4.86 5.92
CA SER A 130 -8.78 -4.28 6.40
C SER A 130 -9.07 -4.63 7.86
N LYS A 131 -8.78 -5.86 8.27
CA LYS A 131 -8.92 -6.30 9.66
C LYS A 131 -8.08 -5.46 10.63
N PHE A 132 -6.87 -5.10 10.24
CA PHE A 132 -6.00 -4.23 11.05
C PHE A 132 -6.38 -2.74 10.95
N ALA A 133 -6.93 -2.31 9.83
CA ALA A 133 -7.30 -0.91 9.59
C ALA A 133 -8.56 -0.50 10.36
N VAL A 134 -9.59 -1.34 10.35
CA VAL A 134 -10.92 -1.02 10.94
C VAL A 134 -10.85 -0.50 12.38
N PRO A 135 -10.04 -1.05 13.31
CA PRO A 135 -9.95 -0.53 14.66
C PRO A 135 -9.44 0.91 14.77
N LEU A 136 -8.81 1.45 13.72
CA LEU A 136 -8.29 2.83 13.68
C LEU A 136 -9.22 3.80 12.93
N MET A 137 -10.27 3.27 12.33
CA MET A 137 -11.23 4.04 11.52
C MET A 137 -12.48 4.54 12.32
#